data_3790cb5f689d27de584a8bc17ce5b0a0
#
_entry.id   3790cb5f689d27de584a8bc17ce5b0a0
#
_cell.length_a   1.000
_cell.length_b   1.000
_cell.length_c   1.000
_cell.angle_alpha   90.00
_cell.angle_beta   90.00
_cell.angle_gamma   90.00
#
_symmetry.space_group_name_H-M   'P 1'
#
loop_
_entity.id
_entity.type
_entity.pdbx_description
1 polymer ?
#
loop_
_entity_poly.entity_id
_entity_poly.type
_entity_poly.pdbx_seq_one_letter_code
_entity_poly.pdbx_strand_id
1 'polypeptide(L)'
;MDKQEQQGICREIGARTGGDIYIGVVGPVRSGKSTFIKRFMEQLVLPAMSTEAVRLRARDELPQSAAGRTIMTTEPKFIPETAVPLQLEGGGVCRVRFIDCVGYMVEGAMGHEENEKPRMVKSPWFDEEVPFDLAAETGTRRVIREHSTIGIVITTDGTVSDIPRAGYAKTEKRVIEELDALGKPYVILLNSTRPDAPETKQLAEGMARDYHHAVLPVSCVDLDAAALGDILRQVLYEFPVRELDLALPRWVNRLENGHWLQAQVYTAAMQLAENIARMKDVPSGTDGPLLDCDAVQRSAVSGMDLAQGSVRVVVELKPEIFYQVLSEQTGLEIGDEAGLMPCILELAHAKREYEKVRSALEQVEATGYGIVMPSIGELQLEQPEIVQQGGRYGVRLEACAPSIHMMKATIHTEISPIVGTEKQSEDLVRSLLADFADDPVKLWQSNIFGKSLHELVNDGLQNKLLHIPQEARTQLQCTLERVINEGCTGLICILI
;
A
#
# COMPACT_ATOMS: atom_id res chain seq x y z
N MET A 1 -7.14 -34.25 2.82
CA MET A 1 -7.18 -32.99 3.62
C MET A 1 -7.43 -33.31 5.08
N ASP A 2 -6.60 -32.79 5.95
CA ASP A 2 -6.72 -33.01 7.38
C ASP A 2 -7.88 -32.14 7.94
N LYS A 3 -8.54 -32.59 9.03
CA LYS A 3 -9.62 -31.81 9.67
C LYS A 3 -9.20 -30.36 10.02
N GLN A 4 -7.95 -30.18 10.38
CA GLN A 4 -7.37 -28.85 10.67
C GLN A 4 -7.35 -27.92 9.46
N GLU A 5 -7.06 -28.45 8.28
CA GLU A 5 -7.03 -27.69 7.03
C GLU A 5 -8.42 -27.22 6.60
N GLN A 6 -9.43 -28.10 6.74
CA GLN A 6 -10.84 -27.76 6.44
C GLN A 6 -11.39 -26.67 7.37
N GLN A 7 -11.05 -26.74 8.65
CA GLN A 7 -11.43 -25.72 9.64
C GLN A 7 -10.73 -24.38 9.38
N GLY A 8 -9.50 -24.42 8.87
CA GLY A 8 -8.78 -23.23 8.40
C GLY A 8 -9.54 -22.49 7.30
N ILE A 9 -10.00 -23.22 6.28
CA ILE A 9 -10.75 -22.64 5.14
C ILE A 9 -12.07 -22.01 5.59
N CYS A 10 -12.85 -22.70 6.45
CA CYS A 10 -14.08 -22.12 7.00
C CYS A 10 -13.82 -20.84 7.81
N ARG A 11 -12.71 -20.78 8.55
CA ARG A 11 -12.28 -19.59 9.28
C ARG A 11 -11.96 -18.43 8.33
N GLU A 12 -11.26 -18.69 7.25
CA GLU A 12 -10.91 -17.69 6.24
C GLU A 12 -12.15 -17.14 5.54
N ILE A 13 -13.09 -18.00 5.12
CA ILE A 13 -14.38 -17.57 4.57
C ILE A 13 -15.16 -16.77 5.62
N GLY A 14 -15.20 -17.23 6.87
CA GLY A 14 -15.84 -16.50 7.98
C GLY A 14 -15.27 -15.09 8.17
N ALA A 15 -13.96 -14.93 8.11
CA ALA A 15 -13.31 -13.62 8.17
C ALA A 15 -13.74 -12.70 7.01
N ARG A 16 -13.90 -13.25 5.82
CA ARG A 16 -14.37 -12.52 4.62
C ARG A 16 -15.84 -12.11 4.70
N THR A 17 -16.66 -12.87 5.39
CA THR A 17 -18.13 -12.72 5.45
C THR A 17 -18.65 -12.16 6.79
N GLY A 18 -17.77 -11.78 7.69
CA GLY A 18 -18.16 -11.26 9.01
C GLY A 18 -18.62 -12.33 10.01
N GLY A 19 -18.18 -13.59 9.83
CA GLY A 19 -18.48 -14.71 10.70
C GLY A 19 -19.68 -15.58 10.25
N ASP A 20 -20.51 -15.09 9.32
CA ASP A 20 -21.68 -15.80 8.80
C ASP A 20 -21.47 -16.21 7.35
N ILE A 21 -21.56 -17.51 7.09
CA ILE A 21 -21.39 -18.12 5.76
C ILE A 21 -22.74 -18.59 5.25
N TYR A 22 -23.41 -17.75 4.47
CA TYR A 22 -24.66 -18.11 3.79
C TYR A 22 -24.38 -18.56 2.38
N ILE A 23 -24.50 -19.85 2.11
CA ILE A 23 -24.18 -20.47 0.83
C ILE A 23 -25.45 -20.58 -0.02
N GLY A 24 -25.56 -19.75 -1.05
CA GLY A 24 -26.63 -19.86 -2.05
C GLY A 24 -26.29 -20.93 -3.08
N VAL A 25 -27.05 -22.03 -3.11
CA VAL A 25 -26.89 -23.10 -4.13
C VAL A 25 -27.89 -22.88 -5.23
N VAL A 26 -27.37 -22.53 -6.41
CA VAL A 26 -28.16 -22.12 -7.56
C VAL A 26 -27.82 -22.94 -8.81
N GLY A 27 -28.61 -22.78 -9.84
CA GLY A 27 -28.39 -23.46 -11.12
C GLY A 27 -29.67 -24.03 -11.70
N PRO A 28 -29.59 -24.69 -12.84
CA PRO A 28 -30.74 -25.34 -13.51
C PRO A 28 -31.42 -26.39 -12.63
N VAL A 29 -32.70 -26.61 -12.84
CA VAL A 29 -33.40 -27.72 -12.17
C VAL A 29 -32.73 -29.05 -12.51
N ARG A 30 -32.76 -30.00 -11.56
CA ARG A 30 -32.18 -31.38 -11.72
C ARG A 30 -30.66 -31.43 -11.95
N SER A 31 -29.93 -30.35 -11.68
CA SER A 31 -28.47 -30.37 -11.77
C SER A 31 -27.77 -31.05 -10.58
N GLY A 32 -28.48 -31.37 -9.50
CA GLY A 32 -27.90 -32.03 -8.31
C GLY A 32 -27.75 -31.11 -7.10
N LYS A 33 -28.38 -29.92 -7.06
CA LYS A 33 -28.30 -28.94 -5.96
C LYS A 33 -28.59 -29.53 -4.59
N SER A 34 -29.75 -30.13 -4.42
CA SER A 34 -30.16 -30.71 -3.13
C SER A 34 -29.30 -31.92 -2.73
N THR A 35 -28.73 -32.65 -3.68
CA THR A 35 -27.76 -33.71 -3.42
C THR A 35 -26.45 -33.13 -2.88
N PHE A 36 -25.96 -32.09 -3.48
CA PHE A 36 -24.76 -31.36 -3.00
C PHE A 36 -24.96 -30.85 -1.58
N ILE A 37 -26.07 -30.15 -1.30
CA ILE A 37 -26.38 -29.64 0.03
C ILE A 37 -26.39 -30.74 1.07
N LYS A 38 -27.08 -31.86 0.75
CA LYS A 38 -27.16 -33.05 1.61
C LYS A 38 -25.75 -33.58 1.92
N ARG A 39 -24.92 -33.77 0.89
CA ARG A 39 -23.55 -34.27 1.07
C ARG A 39 -22.67 -33.31 1.88
N PHE A 40 -22.75 -32.05 1.60
CA PHE A 40 -22.00 -31.03 2.36
C PHE A 40 -22.38 -31.03 3.85
N MET A 41 -23.68 -31.08 4.13
CA MET A 41 -24.18 -31.17 5.49
C MET A 41 -23.70 -32.46 6.20
N GLU A 42 -23.82 -33.61 5.54
CA GLU A 42 -23.41 -34.91 6.09
C GLU A 42 -21.91 -35.00 6.36
N GLN A 43 -21.06 -34.45 5.49
CA GLN A 43 -19.62 -34.62 5.54
C GLN A 43 -18.93 -33.56 6.40
N LEU A 44 -19.39 -32.30 6.40
CA LEU A 44 -18.74 -31.21 7.06
C LEU A 44 -19.53 -30.62 8.26
N VAL A 45 -20.84 -30.40 8.10
CA VAL A 45 -21.62 -29.64 9.08
C VAL A 45 -22.09 -30.52 10.23
N LEU A 46 -22.76 -31.65 9.94
CA LEU A 46 -23.27 -32.54 10.99
C LEU A 46 -22.17 -33.08 11.92
N PRO A 47 -20.99 -33.52 11.41
CA PRO A 47 -19.91 -33.95 12.30
C PRO A 47 -19.36 -32.90 13.23
N ALA A 48 -19.44 -31.61 12.83
CA ALA A 48 -18.94 -30.48 13.62
C ALA A 48 -19.94 -29.92 14.64
N MET A 49 -21.20 -30.42 14.64
CA MET A 49 -22.22 -30.02 15.61
C MET A 49 -21.93 -30.58 17.01
N SER A 50 -22.08 -29.76 18.05
CA SER A 50 -21.70 -30.08 19.42
C SER A 50 -22.67 -31.03 20.14
N THR A 51 -23.96 -31.05 19.78
CA THR A 51 -24.98 -31.85 20.48
C THR A 51 -25.74 -32.75 19.53
N GLU A 52 -26.05 -33.95 20.00
CA GLU A 52 -26.78 -34.97 19.21
C GLU A 52 -28.20 -34.53 18.86
N ALA A 53 -28.88 -33.82 19.75
CA ALA A 53 -30.24 -33.30 19.51
C ALA A 53 -30.26 -32.29 18.36
N VAL A 54 -29.29 -31.37 18.29
CA VAL A 54 -29.15 -30.42 17.18
C VAL A 54 -28.80 -31.15 15.87
N ARG A 55 -27.95 -32.16 15.94
CA ARG A 55 -27.57 -32.99 14.78
C ARG A 55 -28.75 -33.76 14.19
N LEU A 56 -29.57 -34.35 15.04
CA LEU A 56 -30.77 -35.06 14.62
C LEU A 56 -31.76 -34.12 13.93
N ARG A 57 -32.05 -32.97 14.54
CA ARG A 57 -32.91 -31.93 13.97
C ARG A 57 -32.42 -31.44 12.62
N ALA A 58 -31.14 -31.11 12.51
CA ALA A 58 -30.55 -30.70 11.25
C ALA A 58 -30.56 -31.80 10.17
N ARG A 59 -30.51 -33.07 10.60
CA ARG A 59 -30.65 -34.23 9.67
C ARG A 59 -32.06 -34.31 9.13
N ASP A 60 -33.10 -34.08 9.93
CA ASP A 60 -34.49 -34.11 9.49
C ASP A 60 -34.83 -32.96 8.53
N GLU A 61 -34.09 -31.83 8.62
CA GLU A 61 -34.22 -30.66 7.74
C GLU A 61 -33.52 -30.83 6.38
N LEU A 62 -32.75 -31.93 6.18
CA LEU A 62 -32.03 -32.17 4.90
C LEU A 62 -32.98 -32.35 3.72
N PRO A 63 -32.60 -31.82 2.54
CA PRO A 63 -33.43 -31.96 1.37
C PRO A 63 -33.58 -33.44 0.98
N GLN A 64 -34.81 -33.86 0.72
CA GLN A 64 -35.09 -35.19 0.19
C GLN A 64 -34.82 -35.17 -1.30
N SER A 65 -33.90 -36.04 -1.75
CA SER A 65 -33.64 -36.25 -3.17
C SER A 65 -34.82 -36.99 -3.76
N ALA A 66 -35.71 -36.30 -4.46
CA ALA A 66 -36.83 -36.96 -5.18
C ALA A 66 -36.29 -37.65 -6.46
N ALA A 67 -36.40 -38.92 -6.51
CA ALA A 67 -36.10 -39.75 -7.70
C ALA A 67 -37.13 -39.57 -8.85
N GLY A 68 -38.14 -38.72 -8.66
CA GLY A 68 -39.21 -38.50 -9.64
C GLY A 68 -38.94 -37.36 -10.64
N ARG A 69 -39.69 -37.35 -11.73
CA ARG A 69 -39.59 -36.32 -12.79
C ARG A 69 -40.24 -34.97 -12.44
N THR A 70 -41.00 -34.91 -11.35
CA THR A 70 -41.81 -33.74 -10.98
C THR A 70 -41.05 -32.83 -10.00
N ILE A 71 -41.04 -31.52 -10.24
CA ILE A 71 -40.46 -30.50 -9.35
C ILE A 71 -41.46 -30.26 -8.20
N MET A 72 -41.04 -30.55 -6.97
CA MET A 72 -41.93 -30.48 -5.80
C MET A 72 -41.75 -29.21 -4.99
N THR A 73 -40.60 -28.56 -5.06
CA THR A 73 -40.25 -27.36 -4.24
C THR A 73 -40.66 -26.10 -4.98
N THR A 74 -41.45 -25.25 -4.35
CA THR A 74 -41.91 -23.96 -4.91
C THR A 74 -41.23 -22.75 -4.28
N GLU A 75 -40.54 -22.93 -3.16
CA GLU A 75 -39.90 -21.85 -2.41
C GLU A 75 -38.48 -22.21 -2.00
N PRO A 76 -37.57 -21.20 -1.90
CA PRO A 76 -36.25 -21.42 -1.37
C PRO A 76 -36.31 -21.88 0.09
N LYS A 77 -35.49 -22.86 0.46
CA LYS A 77 -35.39 -23.37 1.83
C LYS A 77 -34.04 -23.05 2.43
N PHE A 78 -34.07 -22.57 3.68
CA PHE A 78 -32.88 -22.41 4.48
C PHE A 78 -32.54 -23.70 5.21
N ILE A 79 -31.32 -24.21 5.08
CA ILE A 79 -30.87 -25.49 5.61
C ILE A 79 -29.53 -25.32 6.34
N PRO A 80 -29.47 -25.56 7.62
CA PRO A 80 -30.61 -25.72 8.55
C PRO A 80 -31.41 -24.42 8.70
N GLU A 81 -32.63 -24.49 9.25
CA GLU A 81 -33.49 -23.32 9.46
C GLU A 81 -32.81 -22.23 10.30
N THR A 82 -31.98 -22.64 11.27
CA THR A 82 -31.16 -21.76 12.07
C THR A 82 -29.69 -22.01 11.75
N ALA A 83 -28.91 -20.93 11.46
CA ALA A 83 -27.48 -21.04 11.18
C ALA A 83 -26.74 -21.72 12.34
N VAL A 84 -25.97 -22.76 12.02
CA VAL A 84 -25.29 -23.58 13.02
C VAL A 84 -23.88 -23.06 13.24
N PRO A 85 -23.49 -22.80 14.49
CA PRO A 85 -22.12 -22.47 14.81
C PRO A 85 -21.23 -23.69 14.66
N LEU A 86 -20.25 -23.60 13.80
CA LEU A 86 -19.16 -24.55 13.67
C LEU A 86 -18.00 -24.05 14.52
N GLN A 87 -17.60 -24.84 15.52
CA GLN A 87 -16.42 -24.56 16.31
C GLN A 87 -15.17 -24.92 15.48
N LEU A 88 -14.31 -23.95 15.27
CA LEU A 88 -13.08 -24.10 14.53
C LEU A 88 -11.92 -24.32 15.50
N GLU A 89 -11.01 -25.24 15.18
CA GLU A 89 -9.78 -25.40 15.94
C GLU A 89 -8.97 -24.09 15.90
N GLY A 90 -8.57 -23.59 17.09
CA GLY A 90 -7.93 -22.26 17.23
C GLY A 90 -8.87 -21.14 17.67
N GLY A 91 -10.11 -21.46 18.11
CA GLY A 91 -10.97 -20.53 18.85
C GLY A 91 -11.89 -19.61 17.99
N GLY A 92 -11.98 -19.84 16.69
CA GLY A 92 -12.94 -19.15 15.83
C GLY A 92 -14.27 -19.89 15.75
N VAL A 93 -15.37 -19.14 15.63
CA VAL A 93 -16.71 -19.69 15.35
C VAL A 93 -17.18 -19.08 14.04
N CYS A 94 -17.55 -19.93 13.07
CA CYS A 94 -18.32 -19.48 11.90
C CYS A 94 -19.70 -20.11 11.91
N ARG A 95 -20.68 -19.43 11.36
CA ARG A 95 -22.04 -19.95 11.23
C ARG A 95 -22.32 -20.25 9.77
N VAL A 96 -22.66 -21.50 9.47
CA VAL A 96 -22.93 -21.95 8.09
C VAL A 96 -24.41 -22.23 7.91
N ARG A 97 -24.95 -21.76 6.80
CA ARG A 97 -26.34 -21.98 6.40
C ARG A 97 -26.41 -22.08 4.89
N PHE A 98 -27.11 -23.09 4.42
CA PHE A 98 -27.41 -23.23 2.99
C PHE A 98 -28.75 -22.61 2.65
N ILE A 99 -28.88 -22.22 1.40
CA ILE A 99 -30.12 -21.79 0.81
C ILE A 99 -30.32 -22.64 -0.44
N ASP A 100 -31.24 -23.59 -0.34
CA ASP A 100 -31.63 -24.45 -1.47
C ASP A 100 -32.66 -23.72 -2.32
N CYS A 101 -32.25 -23.34 -3.51
CA CYS A 101 -33.11 -22.67 -4.46
C CYS A 101 -33.81 -23.65 -5.39
N VAL A 102 -35.02 -23.34 -5.80
CA VAL A 102 -35.80 -24.16 -6.73
C VAL A 102 -35.03 -24.46 -8.03
N GLY A 103 -34.33 -23.47 -8.53
CA GLY A 103 -33.54 -23.54 -9.76
C GLY A 103 -34.30 -23.01 -10.97
N TYR A 104 -33.52 -22.71 -11.98
CA TYR A 104 -34.02 -22.19 -13.25
C TYR A 104 -34.51 -23.32 -14.13
N MET A 105 -35.63 -23.10 -14.85
CA MET A 105 -36.21 -24.09 -15.73
C MET A 105 -35.32 -24.36 -16.94
N VAL A 106 -35.31 -25.61 -17.39
CA VAL A 106 -34.58 -26.07 -18.58
C VAL A 106 -35.53 -26.72 -19.57
N GLU A 107 -35.16 -26.66 -20.83
CA GLU A 107 -35.94 -27.30 -21.90
C GLU A 107 -36.02 -28.85 -21.64
N GLY A 108 -37.22 -29.41 -21.62
CA GLY A 108 -37.45 -30.82 -21.34
C GLY A 108 -37.67 -31.16 -19.85
N ALA A 109 -37.64 -30.21 -18.92
CA ALA A 109 -38.05 -30.45 -17.55
C ALA A 109 -39.57 -30.59 -17.44
N MET A 110 -40.03 -31.56 -16.67
CA MET A 110 -41.48 -31.74 -16.42
C MET A 110 -41.87 -31.14 -15.08
N GLY A 111 -43.16 -30.69 -14.98
CA GLY A 111 -43.75 -30.22 -13.73
C GLY A 111 -43.90 -28.68 -13.64
N HIS A 112 -43.61 -27.97 -14.71
CA HIS A 112 -43.90 -26.52 -14.86
C HIS A 112 -45.26 -26.29 -15.56
N GLU A 113 -45.82 -27.30 -16.18
CA GLU A 113 -47.14 -27.30 -16.80
C GLU A 113 -48.09 -28.28 -16.11
N GLU A 114 -49.35 -27.91 -15.98
CA GLU A 114 -50.46 -28.70 -15.51
C GLU A 114 -51.61 -28.59 -16.52
N ASN A 115 -52.00 -29.70 -17.10
CA ASN A 115 -53.05 -29.72 -18.16
C ASN A 115 -52.77 -28.81 -19.36
N GLU A 116 -51.52 -28.83 -19.89
CA GLU A 116 -51.05 -28.01 -21.01
C GLU A 116 -51.10 -26.49 -20.76
N LYS A 117 -51.18 -26.07 -19.49
CA LYS A 117 -51.13 -24.66 -19.06
C LYS A 117 -50.00 -24.48 -18.05
N PRO A 118 -49.38 -23.27 -18.00
CA PRO A 118 -48.39 -22.99 -16.99
C PRO A 118 -48.95 -23.23 -15.59
N ARG A 119 -48.20 -23.99 -14.77
CA ARG A 119 -48.59 -24.25 -13.38
C ARG A 119 -48.52 -22.94 -12.61
N MET A 120 -49.65 -22.49 -12.07
CA MET A 120 -49.77 -21.33 -11.22
C MET A 120 -49.42 -21.69 -9.79
N VAL A 121 -48.62 -20.85 -9.14
CA VAL A 121 -48.19 -21.02 -7.74
C VAL A 121 -48.31 -19.72 -6.97
N LYS A 122 -48.63 -19.82 -5.69
CA LYS A 122 -48.59 -18.73 -4.75
C LYS A 122 -47.17 -18.61 -4.22
N SER A 123 -46.61 -17.42 -4.26
CA SER A 123 -45.25 -17.16 -3.81
C SER A 123 -45.26 -15.97 -2.85
N PRO A 124 -44.41 -15.94 -1.81
CA PRO A 124 -44.31 -14.81 -0.88
C PRO A 124 -43.90 -13.48 -1.53
N TRP A 125 -43.47 -13.55 -2.78
CA TRP A 125 -42.94 -12.40 -3.54
C TRP A 125 -44.00 -11.68 -4.40
N PHE A 126 -45.18 -12.27 -4.52
CA PHE A 126 -46.27 -11.76 -5.35
C PHE A 126 -47.59 -11.83 -4.61
N ASP A 127 -48.42 -10.83 -4.76
CA ASP A 127 -49.75 -10.77 -4.16
C ASP A 127 -50.75 -11.71 -4.82
N GLU A 128 -50.50 -12.04 -6.12
CA GLU A 128 -51.33 -12.92 -6.93
C GLU A 128 -50.57 -14.21 -7.29
N GLU A 129 -51.29 -15.24 -7.71
CA GLU A 129 -50.69 -16.45 -8.27
C GLU A 129 -50.00 -16.16 -9.59
N VAL A 130 -48.75 -16.61 -9.70
CA VAL A 130 -47.89 -16.37 -10.87
C VAL A 130 -47.43 -17.73 -11.46
N PRO A 131 -47.02 -17.77 -12.72
CA PRO A 131 -46.41 -18.95 -13.30
C PRO A 131 -45.24 -19.43 -12.45
N PHE A 132 -45.13 -20.75 -12.28
CA PHE A 132 -44.09 -21.39 -11.48
C PHE A 132 -42.68 -20.93 -11.87
N ASP A 133 -42.39 -20.79 -13.15
CA ASP A 133 -41.10 -20.37 -13.66
C ASP A 133 -40.73 -18.97 -13.16
N LEU A 134 -41.67 -18.04 -13.21
CA LEU A 134 -41.49 -16.68 -12.72
C LEU A 134 -41.25 -16.65 -11.21
N ALA A 135 -42.02 -17.42 -10.43
CA ALA A 135 -41.86 -17.54 -8.99
C ALA A 135 -40.48 -18.12 -8.62
N ALA A 136 -40.05 -19.17 -9.28
CA ALA A 136 -38.79 -19.85 -9.07
C ALA A 136 -37.59 -18.93 -9.38
N GLU A 137 -37.62 -18.25 -10.51
CA GLU A 137 -36.58 -17.34 -10.92
C GLU A 137 -36.47 -16.12 -9.98
N THR A 138 -37.60 -15.51 -9.66
CA THR A 138 -37.64 -14.34 -8.75
C THR A 138 -37.15 -14.73 -7.35
N GLY A 139 -37.61 -15.86 -6.82
CA GLY A 139 -37.16 -16.36 -5.53
C GLY A 139 -35.67 -16.64 -5.51
N THR A 140 -35.14 -17.31 -6.53
CA THR A 140 -33.69 -17.60 -6.66
C THR A 140 -32.87 -16.33 -6.72
N ARG A 141 -33.26 -15.37 -7.56
CA ARG A 141 -32.55 -14.07 -7.69
C ARG A 141 -32.53 -13.30 -6.38
N ARG A 142 -33.65 -13.22 -5.66
CA ARG A 142 -33.71 -12.54 -4.35
C ARG A 142 -32.84 -13.22 -3.30
N VAL A 143 -32.88 -14.54 -3.23
CA VAL A 143 -32.05 -15.31 -2.31
C VAL A 143 -30.57 -15.01 -2.50
N ILE A 144 -30.11 -15.04 -3.74
CA ILE A 144 -28.70 -14.74 -4.05
C ILE A 144 -28.38 -13.31 -3.66
N ARG A 145 -29.22 -12.35 -4.05
CA ARG A 145 -28.96 -10.95 -3.84
C ARG A 145 -28.98 -10.55 -2.37
N GLU A 146 -29.98 -11.00 -1.62
CA GLU A 146 -30.28 -10.48 -0.29
C GLU A 146 -29.74 -11.36 0.84
N HIS A 147 -29.62 -12.67 0.62
CA HIS A 147 -29.35 -13.62 1.69
C HIS A 147 -28.05 -14.39 1.57
N SER A 148 -27.48 -14.60 0.38
CA SER A 148 -26.24 -15.35 0.24
C SER A 148 -24.99 -14.45 0.38
N THR A 149 -23.95 -14.96 1.04
CA THR A 149 -22.62 -14.36 1.08
C THR A 149 -21.72 -14.90 -0.02
N ILE A 150 -21.90 -16.17 -0.37
CA ILE A 150 -21.19 -16.85 -1.45
C ILE A 150 -22.19 -17.68 -2.29
N GLY A 151 -21.85 -17.90 -3.55
CA GLY A 151 -22.64 -18.71 -4.49
C GLY A 151 -21.95 -20.02 -4.84
N ILE A 152 -22.75 -21.08 -5.02
CA ILE A 152 -22.32 -22.32 -5.68
C ILE A 152 -23.29 -22.58 -6.81
N VAL A 153 -22.80 -22.49 -8.04
CA VAL A 153 -23.58 -22.81 -9.23
C VAL A 153 -23.42 -24.28 -9.55
N ILE A 154 -24.49 -25.03 -9.62
CA ILE A 154 -24.43 -26.45 -9.99
C ILE A 154 -25.11 -26.67 -11.33
N THR A 155 -24.32 -27.09 -12.29
CA THR A 155 -24.77 -27.55 -13.62
C THR A 155 -24.36 -29.00 -13.86
N THR A 156 -24.62 -29.54 -15.02
CA THR A 156 -24.32 -30.94 -15.34
C THR A 156 -23.88 -31.13 -16.78
N ASP A 157 -23.12 -32.17 -17.03
CA ASP A 157 -22.75 -32.64 -18.35
C ASP A 157 -23.90 -33.45 -19.03
N GLY A 158 -25.05 -33.60 -18.35
CA GLY A 158 -26.21 -34.39 -18.83
C GLY A 158 -26.20 -35.84 -18.39
N THR A 159 -25.17 -36.35 -17.70
CA THR A 159 -25.10 -37.77 -17.28
C THR A 159 -25.89 -38.08 -16.01
N VAL A 160 -26.26 -37.05 -15.23
CA VAL A 160 -26.94 -37.20 -13.93
C VAL A 160 -28.47 -37.13 -14.01
N SER A 161 -29.00 -36.83 -15.19
CA SER A 161 -30.46 -36.74 -15.45
C SER A 161 -30.82 -37.18 -16.85
N ASP A 162 -32.11 -37.31 -17.12
CA ASP A 162 -32.63 -37.67 -18.46
C ASP A 162 -32.60 -36.51 -19.46
N ILE A 163 -32.12 -35.32 -19.05
CA ILE A 163 -32.04 -34.10 -19.87
C ILE A 163 -30.63 -34.00 -20.46
N PRO A 164 -30.50 -33.92 -21.80
CA PRO A 164 -29.18 -33.80 -22.42
C PRO A 164 -28.49 -32.47 -22.11
N ARG A 165 -27.16 -32.40 -22.14
CA ARG A 165 -26.33 -31.23 -21.88
C ARG A 165 -26.82 -29.97 -22.60
N ALA A 166 -27.25 -30.11 -23.87
CA ALA A 166 -27.74 -28.97 -24.66
C ALA A 166 -28.93 -28.25 -24.02
N GLY A 167 -29.78 -28.93 -23.27
CA GLY A 167 -30.91 -28.35 -22.54
C GLY A 167 -30.49 -27.43 -21.39
N TYR A 168 -29.30 -27.69 -20.83
CA TYR A 168 -28.77 -26.90 -19.70
C TYR A 168 -28.03 -25.65 -20.11
N ALA A 169 -27.35 -25.62 -21.24
CA ALA A 169 -26.40 -24.59 -21.62
C ALA A 169 -26.97 -23.16 -21.62
N LYS A 170 -28.18 -22.99 -22.16
CA LYS A 170 -28.85 -21.67 -22.23
C LYS A 170 -29.21 -21.14 -20.84
N THR A 171 -29.78 -22.00 -20.01
CA THR A 171 -30.19 -21.63 -18.65
C THR A 171 -28.97 -21.38 -17.74
N GLU A 172 -27.94 -22.19 -17.86
CA GLU A 172 -26.67 -22.05 -17.18
C GLU A 172 -26.03 -20.70 -17.47
N LYS A 173 -25.91 -20.34 -18.74
CA LYS A 173 -25.36 -19.02 -19.13
C LYS A 173 -26.11 -17.87 -18.49
N ARG A 174 -27.44 -17.91 -18.50
CA ARG A 174 -28.30 -16.90 -17.88
C ARG A 174 -28.04 -16.78 -16.37
N VAL A 175 -27.94 -17.91 -15.66
CA VAL A 175 -27.66 -17.94 -14.21
C VAL A 175 -26.32 -17.29 -13.91
N ILE A 176 -25.31 -17.57 -14.71
CA ILE A 176 -23.96 -17.05 -14.57
C ILE A 176 -23.94 -15.53 -14.81
N GLU A 177 -24.56 -15.06 -15.91
CA GLU A 177 -24.68 -13.61 -16.21
C GLU A 177 -25.39 -12.84 -15.07
N GLU A 178 -26.43 -13.42 -14.46
CA GLU A 178 -27.12 -12.81 -13.32
C GLU A 178 -26.23 -12.75 -12.05
N LEU A 179 -25.41 -13.77 -11.81
CA LEU A 179 -24.46 -13.78 -10.68
C LEU A 179 -23.32 -12.78 -10.87
N ASP A 180 -22.79 -12.68 -12.09
CA ASP A 180 -21.74 -11.71 -12.43
C ASP A 180 -22.24 -10.28 -12.22
N ALA A 181 -23.47 -10.00 -12.63
CA ALA A 181 -24.10 -8.69 -12.40
C ALA A 181 -24.26 -8.33 -10.90
N LEU A 182 -24.31 -9.34 -10.02
CA LEU A 182 -24.40 -9.15 -8.57
C LEU A 182 -23.01 -8.97 -7.89
N GLY A 183 -21.92 -9.31 -8.58
CA GLY A 183 -20.55 -9.17 -8.09
C GLY A 183 -20.22 -10.02 -6.86
N LYS A 184 -20.96 -11.10 -6.60
CA LYS A 184 -20.72 -12.01 -5.48
C LYS A 184 -19.71 -13.10 -5.85
N PRO A 185 -18.87 -13.57 -4.91
CA PRO A 185 -17.96 -14.67 -5.17
C PRO A 185 -18.75 -15.97 -5.35
N TYR A 186 -18.46 -16.71 -6.41
CA TYR A 186 -19.06 -18.03 -6.67
C TYR A 186 -18.14 -18.95 -7.45
N VAL A 187 -18.39 -20.23 -7.37
CA VAL A 187 -17.75 -21.28 -8.19
C VAL A 187 -18.81 -22.09 -8.94
N ILE A 188 -18.41 -22.68 -10.05
CA ILE A 188 -19.28 -23.52 -10.87
C ILE A 188 -18.89 -24.98 -10.66
N LEU A 189 -19.85 -25.80 -10.27
CA LEU A 189 -19.69 -27.26 -10.17
C LEU A 189 -20.34 -27.92 -11.38
N LEU A 190 -19.57 -28.67 -12.16
CA LEU A 190 -20.05 -29.50 -13.24
C LEU A 190 -20.32 -30.90 -12.69
N ASN A 191 -21.58 -31.18 -12.36
CA ASN A 191 -21.98 -32.46 -11.81
C ASN A 191 -22.03 -33.54 -12.90
N SER A 192 -21.26 -34.58 -12.72
CA SER A 192 -21.11 -35.71 -13.63
C SER A 192 -21.07 -37.04 -12.87
N THR A 193 -21.55 -38.11 -13.50
CA THR A 193 -21.34 -39.46 -12.99
C THR A 193 -19.90 -39.95 -13.18
N ARG A 194 -19.13 -39.28 -14.06
CA ARG A 194 -17.71 -39.58 -14.34
C ARG A 194 -16.88 -38.31 -14.40
N PRO A 195 -16.64 -37.64 -13.26
CA PRO A 195 -15.96 -36.34 -13.21
C PRO A 195 -14.54 -36.39 -13.75
N ASP A 196 -13.88 -37.56 -13.65
CA ASP A 196 -12.48 -37.72 -14.10
C ASP A 196 -12.36 -38.10 -15.60
N ALA A 197 -13.46 -38.29 -16.30
CA ALA A 197 -13.42 -38.57 -17.73
C ALA A 197 -12.81 -37.37 -18.52
N PRO A 198 -11.98 -37.67 -19.56
CA PRO A 198 -11.36 -36.62 -20.38
C PRO A 198 -12.40 -35.67 -20.99
N GLU A 199 -13.55 -36.19 -21.42
CA GLU A 199 -14.63 -35.40 -22.02
C GLU A 199 -15.21 -34.38 -21.01
N THR A 200 -15.42 -34.84 -19.75
CA THR A 200 -15.93 -33.97 -18.67
C THR A 200 -14.92 -32.89 -18.28
N LYS A 201 -13.64 -33.25 -18.20
CA LYS A 201 -12.57 -32.28 -17.93
C LYS A 201 -12.43 -31.24 -19.05
N GLN A 202 -12.49 -31.68 -20.29
CA GLN A 202 -12.43 -30.82 -21.46
C GLN A 202 -13.65 -29.88 -21.54
N LEU A 203 -14.84 -30.34 -21.18
CA LEU A 203 -16.03 -29.52 -21.05
C LEU A 203 -15.86 -28.47 -19.95
N ALA A 204 -15.37 -28.86 -18.77
CA ALA A 204 -15.11 -27.96 -17.66
C ALA A 204 -14.10 -26.86 -18.01
N GLU A 205 -13.01 -27.20 -18.69
CA GLU A 205 -12.01 -26.26 -19.18
C GLU A 205 -12.58 -25.30 -20.24
N GLY A 206 -13.43 -25.78 -21.12
CA GLY A 206 -14.15 -24.94 -22.08
C GLY A 206 -15.05 -23.92 -21.38
N MET A 207 -15.87 -24.39 -20.44
CA MET A 207 -16.73 -23.52 -19.63
C MET A 207 -15.94 -22.52 -18.79
N ALA A 208 -14.81 -22.92 -18.20
CA ALA A 208 -13.97 -22.01 -17.40
C ALA A 208 -13.40 -20.87 -18.24
N ARG A 209 -13.04 -21.13 -19.50
CA ARG A 209 -12.61 -20.08 -20.46
C ARG A 209 -13.75 -19.17 -20.87
N ASP A 210 -14.93 -19.72 -21.13
CA ASP A 210 -16.10 -18.95 -21.61
C ASP A 210 -16.68 -18.05 -20.52
N TYR A 211 -16.69 -18.52 -19.28
CA TYR A 211 -17.29 -17.81 -18.14
C TYR A 211 -16.29 -17.05 -17.26
N HIS A 212 -15.00 -17.22 -17.48
CA HIS A 212 -13.94 -16.61 -16.64
C HIS A 212 -14.06 -16.94 -15.13
N HIS A 213 -14.61 -18.12 -14.81
CA HIS A 213 -14.76 -18.63 -13.46
C HIS A 213 -14.21 -20.05 -13.33
N ALA A 214 -13.86 -20.44 -12.10
CA ALA A 214 -13.47 -21.81 -11.82
C ALA A 214 -14.65 -22.76 -12.04
N VAL A 215 -14.45 -23.79 -12.88
CA VAL A 215 -15.42 -24.87 -13.12
C VAL A 215 -14.82 -26.18 -12.66
N LEU A 216 -15.43 -26.79 -11.65
CA LEU A 216 -14.95 -28.01 -11.02
C LEU A 216 -15.81 -29.19 -11.43
N PRO A 217 -15.28 -30.18 -12.14
CA PRO A 217 -15.99 -31.41 -12.40
C PRO A 217 -16.06 -32.24 -11.11
N VAL A 218 -17.28 -32.60 -10.70
CA VAL A 218 -17.52 -33.32 -9.44
C VAL A 218 -18.65 -34.34 -9.60
N SER A 219 -18.66 -35.39 -8.77
CA SER A 219 -19.83 -36.21 -8.54
C SER A 219 -20.51 -35.79 -7.24
N CYS A 220 -21.65 -35.10 -7.32
CA CYS A 220 -22.36 -34.63 -6.11
C CYS A 220 -22.79 -35.78 -5.18
N VAL A 221 -22.86 -37.00 -5.69
CA VAL A 221 -23.22 -38.21 -4.91
C VAL A 221 -22.00 -38.70 -4.10
N ASP A 222 -20.82 -38.63 -4.67
CA ASP A 222 -19.60 -39.22 -4.11
C ASP A 222 -18.66 -38.20 -3.43
N LEU A 223 -19.11 -36.94 -3.26
CA LEU A 223 -18.33 -35.91 -2.60
C LEU A 223 -17.93 -36.32 -1.18
N ASP A 224 -16.64 -36.30 -0.93
CA ASP A 224 -16.04 -36.46 0.39
C ASP A 224 -15.66 -35.10 1.01
N ALA A 225 -15.21 -35.16 2.25
CA ALA A 225 -14.82 -33.95 2.98
C ALA A 225 -13.61 -33.23 2.35
N ALA A 226 -12.69 -33.95 1.67
CA ALA A 226 -11.55 -33.39 1.00
C ALA A 226 -11.95 -32.56 -0.24
N ALA A 227 -12.78 -33.16 -1.09
CA ALA A 227 -13.30 -32.47 -2.28
C ALA A 227 -14.14 -31.24 -1.93
N LEU A 228 -14.95 -31.34 -0.86
CA LEU A 228 -15.68 -30.17 -0.36
C LEU A 228 -14.77 -29.05 0.15
N GLY A 229 -13.67 -29.39 0.80
CA GLY A 229 -12.66 -28.42 1.20
C GLY A 229 -12.02 -27.73 0.01
N ASP A 230 -11.70 -28.46 -1.05
CA ASP A 230 -11.14 -27.89 -2.28
C ASP A 230 -12.14 -26.95 -2.98
N ILE A 231 -13.42 -27.29 -3.00
CA ILE A 231 -14.48 -26.40 -3.50
C ILE A 231 -14.50 -25.09 -2.69
N LEU A 232 -14.49 -25.16 -1.38
CA LEU A 232 -14.48 -23.97 -0.52
C LEU A 232 -13.20 -23.13 -0.69
N ARG A 233 -12.06 -23.77 -0.91
CA ARG A 233 -10.80 -23.08 -1.21
C ARG A 233 -10.91 -22.32 -2.55
N GLN A 234 -11.50 -22.91 -3.57
CA GLN A 234 -11.73 -22.22 -4.83
C GLN A 234 -12.68 -21.03 -4.69
N VAL A 235 -13.68 -21.11 -3.80
CA VAL A 235 -14.52 -19.95 -3.48
C VAL A 235 -13.69 -18.80 -2.91
N LEU A 236 -12.69 -19.07 -2.06
CA LEU A 236 -11.81 -18.01 -1.51
C LEU A 236 -11.04 -17.27 -2.59
N TYR A 237 -10.62 -17.95 -3.65
CA TYR A 237 -9.95 -17.30 -4.78
C TYR A 237 -10.88 -16.41 -5.62
N GLU A 238 -12.18 -16.61 -5.56
CA GLU A 238 -13.16 -15.76 -6.25
C GLU A 238 -13.52 -14.47 -5.44
N PHE A 239 -13.07 -14.34 -4.20
CA PHE A 239 -13.27 -13.11 -3.44
C PHE A 239 -12.43 -11.96 -4.01
N PRO A 240 -12.94 -10.71 -3.91
CA PRO A 240 -12.20 -9.54 -4.38
C PRO A 240 -10.94 -9.31 -3.55
N VAL A 241 -9.90 -8.78 -4.18
CA VAL A 241 -8.75 -8.22 -3.46
C VAL A 241 -9.21 -6.96 -2.74
N ARG A 242 -8.87 -6.82 -1.46
CA ARG A 242 -9.22 -5.67 -0.62
C ARG A 242 -8.03 -4.73 -0.41
N GLU A 243 -6.85 -5.31 -0.33
CA GLU A 243 -5.65 -4.58 0.02
C GLU A 243 -4.46 -5.08 -0.79
N LEU A 244 -3.70 -4.14 -1.35
CA LEU A 244 -2.42 -4.37 -2.00
C LEU A 244 -1.32 -3.73 -1.14
N ASP A 245 -0.54 -4.56 -0.46
CA ASP A 245 0.57 -4.13 0.40
C ASP A 245 1.88 -4.12 -0.40
N LEU A 246 2.48 -2.94 -0.58
CA LEU A 246 3.73 -2.77 -1.30
C LEU A 246 4.90 -2.71 -0.33
N ALA A 247 5.74 -3.74 -0.35
CA ALA A 247 6.98 -3.75 0.41
C ALA A 247 8.10 -3.06 -0.41
N LEU A 248 8.26 -1.75 -0.21
CA LEU A 248 9.28 -0.91 -0.82
C LEU A 248 10.56 -0.87 0.04
N PRO A 249 11.73 -0.54 -0.56
CA PRO A 249 12.93 -0.22 0.19
C PRO A 249 12.68 0.90 1.22
N ARG A 250 13.19 0.73 2.45
CA ARG A 250 12.87 1.63 3.58
C ARG A 250 13.20 3.09 3.34
N TRP A 251 14.20 3.39 2.50
CA TRP A 251 14.60 4.74 2.21
C TRP A 251 13.56 5.51 1.38
N VAL A 252 12.75 4.81 0.55
CA VAL A 252 11.66 5.41 -0.24
C VAL A 252 10.62 6.07 0.66
N ASN A 253 10.35 5.49 1.84
CA ASN A 253 9.41 6.03 2.81
C ASN A 253 9.96 7.27 3.56
N ARG A 254 11.22 7.65 3.34
CA ARG A 254 11.84 8.85 3.91
C ARG A 254 11.85 10.04 2.96
N LEU A 255 11.44 9.82 1.71
CA LEU A 255 11.30 10.88 0.72
C LEU A 255 10.13 11.81 1.07
N GLU A 256 10.22 13.05 0.64
CA GLU A 256 9.13 14.01 0.80
C GLU A 256 7.87 13.57 0.05
N ASN A 257 6.72 13.93 0.58
CA ASN A 257 5.44 13.61 -0.04
C ASN A 257 5.35 14.26 -1.43
N GLY A 258 5.03 13.45 -2.43
CA GLY A 258 4.96 13.90 -3.82
C GLY A 258 6.25 13.75 -4.61
N HIS A 259 7.27 13.12 -4.05
CA HIS A 259 8.49 12.78 -4.80
C HIS A 259 8.15 11.94 -6.04
N TRP A 260 8.78 12.23 -7.17
CA TRP A 260 8.51 11.61 -8.47
C TRP A 260 8.54 10.07 -8.43
N LEU A 261 9.50 9.49 -7.69
CA LEU A 261 9.64 8.05 -7.53
C LEU A 261 8.42 7.42 -6.84
N GLN A 262 7.95 8.03 -5.76
CA GLN A 262 6.73 7.56 -5.07
C GLN A 262 5.53 7.64 -6.01
N ALA A 263 5.38 8.75 -6.73
CA ALA A 263 4.28 8.94 -7.67
C ALA A 263 4.29 7.88 -8.78
N GLN A 264 5.44 7.57 -9.37
CA GLN A 264 5.57 6.53 -10.40
C GLN A 264 5.22 5.14 -9.87
N VAL A 265 5.78 4.75 -8.73
CA VAL A 265 5.51 3.43 -8.13
C VAL A 265 4.05 3.28 -7.74
N TYR A 266 3.44 4.31 -7.14
CA TYR A 266 2.01 4.26 -6.77
C TYR A 266 1.10 4.25 -8.00
N THR A 267 1.44 4.97 -9.07
CA THR A 267 0.68 4.92 -10.32
C THR A 267 0.71 3.51 -10.92
N ALA A 268 1.89 2.88 -10.98
CA ALA A 268 2.03 1.50 -11.45
C ALA A 268 1.27 0.51 -10.54
N ALA A 269 1.28 0.73 -9.23
CA ALA A 269 0.52 -0.10 -8.29
C ALA A 269 -1.00 0.06 -8.44
N MET A 270 -1.49 1.25 -8.74
CA MET A 270 -2.90 1.47 -9.05
C MET A 270 -3.31 0.75 -10.34
N GLN A 271 -2.50 0.80 -11.38
CA GLN A 271 -2.73 0.06 -12.62
C GLN A 271 -2.75 -1.45 -12.38
N LEU A 272 -1.84 -1.97 -11.55
CA LEU A 272 -1.86 -3.37 -11.13
C LEU A 272 -3.16 -3.71 -10.39
N ALA A 273 -3.58 -2.85 -9.45
CA ALA A 273 -4.81 -3.05 -8.68
C ALA A 273 -6.09 -3.04 -9.56
N GLU A 274 -6.12 -2.25 -10.62
CA GLU A 274 -7.22 -2.25 -11.60
C GLU A 274 -7.31 -3.58 -12.37
N ASN A 275 -6.18 -4.24 -12.61
CA ASN A 275 -6.10 -5.52 -13.30
C ASN A 275 -6.38 -6.73 -12.40
N ILE A 276 -6.27 -6.57 -11.07
CA ILE A 276 -6.46 -7.64 -10.08
C ILE A 276 -7.78 -7.41 -9.35
N ALA A 277 -8.88 -7.89 -9.93
CA ALA A 277 -10.19 -7.75 -9.31
C ALA A 277 -10.40 -8.79 -8.19
N ARG A 278 -9.94 -10.02 -8.39
CA ARG A 278 -10.14 -11.18 -7.50
C ARG A 278 -8.81 -11.81 -7.10
N MET A 279 -8.82 -12.56 -6.01
CA MET A 279 -7.60 -13.24 -5.52
C MET A 279 -7.00 -14.21 -6.55
N LYS A 280 -7.82 -14.83 -7.43
CA LYS A 280 -7.35 -15.69 -8.53
C LYS A 280 -6.60 -14.94 -9.63
N ASP A 281 -6.88 -13.64 -9.80
CA ASP A 281 -6.26 -12.82 -10.84
C ASP A 281 -4.84 -12.38 -10.45
N VAL A 282 -4.44 -12.66 -9.21
CA VAL A 282 -3.09 -12.37 -8.71
C VAL A 282 -2.07 -13.24 -9.45
N PRO A 283 -1.12 -12.65 -10.16
CA PRO A 283 -0.13 -13.41 -10.91
C PRO A 283 0.68 -14.33 -10.01
N SER A 284 0.61 -15.63 -10.26
CA SER A 284 1.42 -16.65 -9.59
C SER A 284 2.64 -16.96 -10.46
N GLY A 285 3.61 -16.05 -10.51
CA GLY A 285 4.82 -16.24 -11.31
C GLY A 285 5.77 -15.06 -11.20
N THR A 286 7.05 -15.32 -11.48
CA THR A 286 8.13 -14.35 -11.31
C THR A 286 8.76 -13.89 -12.63
N ASP A 287 8.10 -14.10 -13.74
CA ASP A 287 8.64 -13.78 -15.06
C ASP A 287 8.39 -12.30 -15.40
N GLY A 288 9.20 -11.45 -14.82
CA GLY A 288 9.21 -10.00 -15.07
C GLY A 288 8.57 -9.17 -13.94
N PRO A 289 8.69 -7.85 -14.02
CA PRO A 289 8.11 -6.95 -13.03
C PRO A 289 6.58 -6.94 -13.16
N LEU A 290 5.88 -7.16 -12.05
CA LEU A 290 4.42 -7.01 -11.96
C LEU A 290 4.00 -5.54 -12.09
N LEU A 291 4.89 -4.61 -11.70
CA LEU A 291 4.66 -3.18 -11.81
C LEU A 291 5.33 -2.64 -13.07
N ASP A 292 4.55 -2.03 -13.94
CA ASP A 292 5.05 -1.33 -15.12
C ASP A 292 5.61 0.05 -14.71
N CYS A 293 6.87 0.06 -14.29
CA CYS A 293 7.57 1.25 -13.81
C CYS A 293 9.05 1.16 -14.15
N ASP A 294 9.60 2.18 -14.81
CA ASP A 294 11.00 2.23 -15.22
C ASP A 294 11.98 2.17 -14.04
N ALA A 295 11.58 2.62 -12.85
CA ALA A 295 12.40 2.58 -11.66
C ALA A 295 12.46 1.17 -11.02
N VAL A 296 11.53 0.26 -11.36
CA VAL A 296 11.45 -1.08 -10.79
C VAL A 296 12.35 -2.04 -11.57
N GLN A 297 13.20 -2.75 -10.86
CA GLN A 297 13.99 -3.84 -11.41
C GLN A 297 13.21 -5.15 -11.38
N ARG A 298 12.54 -5.43 -10.26
CA ARG A 298 11.78 -6.64 -10.03
C ARG A 298 10.62 -6.36 -9.07
N SER A 299 9.49 -7.00 -9.32
CA SER A 299 8.40 -7.06 -8.35
C SER A 299 7.81 -8.47 -8.34
N ALA A 300 7.48 -8.96 -7.15
CA ALA A 300 6.96 -10.32 -6.99
C ALA A 300 5.94 -10.37 -5.86
N VAL A 301 4.93 -11.22 -6.02
CA VAL A 301 4.01 -11.54 -4.92
C VAL A 301 4.75 -12.39 -3.90
N SER A 302 4.90 -11.88 -2.68
CA SER A 302 5.56 -12.58 -1.57
C SER A 302 4.58 -13.32 -0.66
N GLY A 303 3.29 -12.99 -0.72
CA GLY A 303 2.27 -13.64 0.07
C GLY A 303 0.87 -13.16 -0.27
N MET A 304 -0.10 -14.04 -0.05
CA MET A 304 -1.52 -13.75 -0.15
C MET A 304 -2.20 -14.20 1.15
N ASP A 305 -3.00 -13.33 1.74
CA ASP A 305 -3.85 -13.66 2.86
C ASP A 305 -5.30 -13.74 2.36
N LEU A 306 -5.78 -14.98 2.15
CA LEU A 306 -7.13 -15.23 1.66
C LEU A 306 -8.20 -14.79 2.67
N ALA A 307 -7.91 -14.84 3.97
CA ALA A 307 -8.84 -14.45 5.03
C ALA A 307 -9.07 -12.93 5.04
N GLN A 308 -8.02 -12.15 4.85
CA GLN A 308 -8.09 -10.69 4.84
C GLN A 308 -8.34 -10.13 3.43
N GLY A 309 -7.93 -10.87 2.41
CA GLY A 309 -7.96 -10.43 1.03
C GLY A 309 -6.83 -9.47 0.71
N SER A 310 -5.72 -9.62 1.38
CA SER A 310 -4.53 -8.83 1.14
C SER A 310 -3.51 -9.59 0.29
N VAL A 311 -2.84 -8.84 -0.57
CA VAL A 311 -1.77 -9.32 -1.42
C VAL A 311 -0.54 -8.48 -1.15
N ARG A 312 0.57 -9.13 -0.79
CA ARG A 312 1.84 -8.46 -0.55
C ARG A 312 2.76 -8.60 -1.75
N VAL A 313 3.16 -7.47 -2.31
CA VAL A 313 4.09 -7.36 -3.42
C VAL A 313 5.39 -6.74 -2.93
N VAL A 314 6.49 -7.48 -3.06
CA VAL A 314 7.84 -6.96 -2.82
C VAL A 314 8.33 -6.28 -4.09
N VAL A 315 8.84 -5.06 -3.95
CA VAL A 315 9.33 -4.25 -5.04
C VAL A 315 10.83 -3.98 -4.84
N GLU A 316 11.63 -4.41 -5.80
CA GLU A 316 13.06 -4.13 -5.88
C GLU A 316 13.28 -3.03 -6.91
N LEU A 317 13.86 -1.91 -6.50
CA LEU A 317 14.19 -0.80 -7.39
C LEU A 317 15.57 -1.03 -8.03
N LYS A 318 15.78 -0.44 -9.21
CA LYS A 318 17.10 -0.43 -9.85
C LYS A 318 18.11 0.27 -8.94
N PRO A 319 19.33 -0.27 -8.76
CA PRO A 319 20.33 0.32 -7.87
C PRO A 319 20.66 1.78 -8.19
N GLU A 320 20.64 2.13 -9.48
CA GLU A 320 20.95 3.48 -9.95
C GLU A 320 19.97 4.53 -9.43
N ILE A 321 18.71 4.13 -9.19
CA ILE A 321 17.66 5.02 -8.65
C ILE A 321 18.00 5.53 -7.25
N PHE A 322 18.63 4.69 -6.42
CA PHE A 322 19.07 5.11 -5.10
C PHE A 322 20.08 6.26 -5.17
N TYR A 323 21.07 6.13 -6.03
CA TYR A 323 22.12 7.15 -6.20
C TYR A 323 21.59 8.41 -6.88
N GLN A 324 20.70 8.26 -7.86
CA GLN A 324 20.02 9.39 -8.48
C GLN A 324 19.27 10.22 -7.44
N VAL A 325 18.41 9.58 -6.64
CA VAL A 325 17.63 10.25 -5.59
C VAL A 325 18.55 10.86 -4.53
N LEU A 326 19.63 10.17 -4.17
CA LEU A 326 20.62 10.68 -3.23
C LEU A 326 21.29 11.95 -3.77
N SER A 327 21.66 11.98 -5.04
CA SER A 327 22.23 13.14 -5.70
C SER A 327 21.24 14.32 -5.77
N GLU A 328 19.97 14.04 -6.11
CA GLU A 328 18.90 15.04 -6.13
C GLU A 328 18.68 15.68 -4.76
N GLN A 329 18.68 14.89 -3.69
CA GLN A 329 18.42 15.36 -2.32
C GLN A 329 19.60 16.10 -1.70
N THR A 330 20.84 15.75 -2.09
CA THR A 330 22.05 16.30 -1.49
C THR A 330 22.71 17.38 -2.34
N GLY A 331 22.39 17.44 -3.63
CA GLY A 331 23.09 18.29 -4.61
C GLY A 331 24.51 17.81 -4.93
N LEU A 332 24.86 16.58 -4.54
CA LEU A 332 26.18 15.99 -4.75
C LEU A 332 26.11 15.00 -5.92
N GLU A 333 27.16 14.93 -6.73
CA GLU A 333 27.25 13.98 -7.83
C GLU A 333 27.68 12.59 -7.32
N ILE A 334 26.71 11.72 -7.10
CA ILE A 334 26.94 10.36 -6.60
C ILE A 334 26.32 9.38 -7.60
N GLY A 335 27.15 8.69 -8.37
CA GLY A 335 26.67 7.75 -9.40
C GLY A 335 26.57 6.29 -8.95
N ASP A 336 27.41 5.89 -7.99
CA ASP A 336 27.55 4.52 -7.53
C ASP A 336 28.14 4.42 -6.12
N GLU A 337 28.39 3.21 -5.64
CA GLU A 337 29.01 2.93 -4.34
C GLU A 337 30.43 3.51 -4.24
N ALA A 338 31.19 3.50 -5.34
CA ALA A 338 32.56 3.97 -5.38
C ALA A 338 32.62 5.51 -5.19
N GLY A 339 31.64 6.24 -5.72
CA GLY A 339 31.49 7.68 -5.53
C GLY A 339 30.94 8.06 -4.17
N LEU A 340 30.08 7.23 -3.58
CA LEU A 340 29.44 7.49 -2.29
C LEU A 340 30.45 7.51 -1.12
N MET A 341 31.41 6.57 -1.09
CA MET A 341 32.35 6.44 0.04
C MET A 341 33.26 7.67 0.20
N PRO A 342 33.95 8.19 -0.84
CA PRO A 342 34.72 9.42 -0.73
C PRO A 342 33.87 10.61 -0.28
N CYS A 343 32.66 10.74 -0.81
CA CYS A 343 31.72 11.80 -0.47
C CYS A 343 31.33 11.78 1.03
N ILE A 344 31.03 10.60 1.56
CA ILE A 344 30.73 10.45 3.00
C ILE A 344 31.94 10.78 3.86
N LEU A 345 33.15 10.40 3.44
CA LEU A 345 34.38 10.71 4.18
C LEU A 345 34.65 12.22 4.19
N GLU A 346 34.47 12.91 3.07
CA GLU A 346 34.59 14.36 2.96
C GLU A 346 33.56 15.07 3.83
N LEU A 347 32.29 14.67 3.74
CA LEU A 347 31.23 15.22 4.61
C LEU A 347 31.50 14.98 6.09
N ALA A 348 32.01 13.80 6.46
CA ALA A 348 32.39 13.50 7.85
C ALA A 348 33.57 14.35 8.32
N HIS A 349 34.51 14.67 7.43
CA HIS A 349 35.59 15.60 7.73
C HIS A 349 35.04 17.03 7.88
N ALA A 350 34.28 17.49 6.90
CA ALA A 350 33.68 18.85 6.95
C ALA A 350 32.79 19.03 8.19
N LYS A 351 32.02 18.02 8.57
CA LYS A 351 31.20 18.04 9.79
C LYS A 351 32.06 18.20 11.05
N ARG A 352 33.17 17.46 11.16
CA ARG A 352 34.08 17.56 12.31
C ARG A 352 34.70 18.97 12.42
N GLU A 353 35.08 19.54 11.29
CA GLU A 353 35.62 20.92 11.29
C GLU A 353 34.54 21.94 11.62
N TYR A 354 33.34 21.79 11.07
CA TYR A 354 32.20 22.63 11.39
C TYR A 354 31.81 22.59 12.88
N GLU A 355 31.78 21.38 13.48
CA GLU A 355 31.46 21.22 14.91
C GLU A 355 32.41 22.00 15.84
N LYS A 356 33.69 22.21 15.45
CA LYS A 356 34.65 23.00 16.21
C LYS A 356 34.25 24.47 16.26
N VAL A 357 33.65 25.01 15.23
CA VAL A 357 33.33 26.46 15.10
C VAL A 357 31.84 26.76 15.29
N ARG A 358 30.97 25.73 15.31
CA ARG A 358 29.51 25.87 15.36
C ARG A 358 29.03 26.76 16.50
N SER A 359 29.50 26.52 17.73
CA SER A 359 29.09 27.29 18.91
C SER A 359 29.52 28.76 18.80
N ALA A 360 30.70 29.03 18.23
CA ALA A 360 31.16 30.37 18.01
C ALA A 360 30.33 31.11 16.94
N LEU A 361 29.93 30.43 15.87
CA LEU A 361 29.03 30.97 14.84
C LEU A 361 27.66 31.32 15.43
N GLU A 362 27.05 30.42 16.22
CA GLU A 362 25.79 30.69 16.93
C GLU A 362 25.90 31.93 17.86
N GLN A 363 27.02 32.07 18.57
CA GLN A 363 27.30 33.27 19.40
C GLN A 363 27.42 34.55 18.57
N VAL A 364 28.12 34.49 17.42
CA VAL A 364 28.25 35.64 16.50
C VAL A 364 26.89 36.07 15.99
N GLU A 365 26.00 35.14 15.65
CA GLU A 365 24.64 35.47 15.19
C GLU A 365 23.82 36.14 16.30
N ALA A 366 23.93 35.65 17.52
CA ALA A 366 23.14 36.12 18.65
C ALA A 366 23.66 37.45 19.24
N THR A 367 24.99 37.63 19.32
CA THR A 367 25.61 38.73 20.06
C THR A 367 26.55 39.60 19.22
N GLY A 368 26.88 39.20 18.03
CA GLY A 368 27.89 39.85 17.18
C GLY A 368 29.32 39.39 17.46
N TYR A 369 29.54 38.51 18.47
CA TYR A 369 30.87 38.03 18.85
C TYR A 369 30.82 36.58 19.32
N GLY A 370 31.75 35.75 18.86
CA GLY A 370 31.84 34.34 19.21
C GLY A 370 33.27 33.88 19.38
N ILE A 371 33.50 32.89 20.26
CA ILE A 371 34.82 32.36 20.61
C ILE A 371 34.85 30.85 20.36
N VAL A 372 35.84 30.42 19.58
CA VAL A 372 36.19 29.00 19.49
C VAL A 372 37.20 28.70 20.58
N MET A 373 36.77 27.84 21.52
CA MET A 373 37.65 27.44 22.61
C MET A 373 38.72 26.48 22.10
N PRO A 374 39.98 26.56 22.58
CA PRO A 374 41.00 25.61 22.20
C PRO A 374 40.67 24.17 22.64
N SER A 375 41.04 23.22 21.84
CA SER A 375 40.95 21.80 22.20
C SER A 375 42.06 21.41 23.20
N ILE A 376 41.86 20.31 23.95
CA ILE A 376 42.84 19.79 24.90
C ILE A 376 44.21 19.54 24.21
N GLY A 377 44.22 19.15 22.95
CA GLY A 377 45.45 18.88 22.20
C GLY A 377 46.23 20.15 21.80
N GLU A 378 45.61 21.32 21.87
CA GLU A 378 46.22 22.65 21.56
C GLU A 378 46.74 23.32 22.82
N LEU A 379 46.43 22.79 24.02
CA LEU A 379 46.93 23.29 25.28
C LEU A 379 48.42 22.95 25.43
N GLN A 380 49.23 23.97 25.60
CA GLN A 380 50.67 23.83 25.93
C GLN A 380 50.85 24.17 27.38
N LEU A 381 51.32 23.19 28.18
CA LEU A 381 51.63 23.37 29.60
C LEU A 381 53.08 23.76 29.73
N GLU A 382 53.36 24.84 30.43
CA GLU A 382 54.73 25.23 30.80
C GLU A 382 55.24 24.39 31.99
N GLN A 383 56.55 24.45 32.21
CA GLN A 383 57.16 23.70 33.34
C GLN A 383 56.62 24.19 34.67
N PRO A 384 56.14 23.30 35.56
CA PRO A 384 55.67 23.69 36.87
C PRO A 384 56.74 24.41 37.70
N GLU A 385 56.42 25.58 38.22
CA GLU A 385 57.31 26.33 39.09
C GLU A 385 56.84 26.31 40.54
N ILE A 386 57.83 26.26 41.47
CA ILE A 386 57.53 26.39 42.91
C ILE A 386 57.47 27.87 43.25
N VAL A 387 56.35 28.34 43.78
CA VAL A 387 56.14 29.74 44.18
C VAL A 387 55.91 29.80 45.70
N GLN A 388 56.51 30.85 46.35
CA GLN A 388 56.28 31.09 47.73
C GLN A 388 55.36 32.31 47.93
N GLN A 389 54.25 32.13 48.63
CA GLN A 389 53.25 33.15 48.84
C GLN A 389 52.87 33.14 50.34
N GLY A 390 53.19 34.27 51.07
CA GLY A 390 52.81 34.45 52.47
C GLY A 390 53.34 33.35 53.41
N GLY A 391 54.59 32.86 53.16
CA GLY A 391 55.22 31.84 53.98
C GLY A 391 54.81 30.38 53.71
N ARG A 392 54.02 30.18 52.68
CA ARG A 392 53.59 28.85 52.17
C ARG A 392 54.14 28.61 50.79
N TYR A 393 54.43 27.37 50.46
CA TYR A 393 54.86 26.98 49.10
C TYR A 393 53.66 26.43 48.29
N GLY A 394 53.54 26.86 47.07
CA GLY A 394 52.55 26.37 46.07
C GLY A 394 53.23 25.99 44.75
N VAL A 395 52.51 25.37 43.86
CA VAL A 395 52.97 25.08 42.51
C VAL A 395 52.21 26.00 41.57
N ARG A 396 52.93 26.74 40.72
CA ARG A 396 52.39 27.54 39.62
C ARG A 396 52.39 26.66 38.37
N LEU A 397 51.22 26.56 37.73
CA LEU A 397 51.05 25.90 36.45
C LEU A 397 50.62 26.96 35.46
N GLU A 398 51.42 27.18 34.43
CA GLU A 398 51.07 28.09 33.32
C GLU A 398 50.78 27.30 32.09
N ALA A 399 49.68 27.65 31.39
CA ALA A 399 49.29 27.01 30.15
C ALA A 399 48.91 28.10 29.13
N CYS A 400 49.25 27.86 27.87
CA CYS A 400 48.84 28.69 26.76
C CYS A 400 48.11 27.88 25.71
N ALA A 401 47.19 28.50 25.03
CA ALA A 401 46.46 27.89 23.92
C ALA A 401 45.95 28.98 22.96
N PRO A 402 45.96 28.70 21.66
CA PRO A 402 45.35 29.59 20.69
C PRO A 402 43.82 29.54 20.79
N SER A 403 43.14 30.68 20.71
CA SER A 403 41.70 30.80 20.56
C SER A 403 41.35 31.52 19.26
N ILE A 404 40.20 31.17 18.65
CA ILE A 404 39.73 31.89 17.46
C ILE A 404 38.58 32.77 17.87
N HIS A 405 38.65 34.03 17.48
CA HIS A 405 37.63 35.05 17.77
C HIS A 405 36.96 35.48 16.48
N MET A 406 35.64 35.40 16.44
CA MET A 406 34.80 35.77 15.31
C MET A 406 33.97 36.99 15.67
N MET A 407 33.95 38.01 14.80
CA MET A 407 33.20 39.25 15.02
C MET A 407 32.35 39.57 13.80
N LYS A 408 31.12 40.01 14.04
CA LYS A 408 30.23 40.55 13.02
C LYS A 408 30.36 42.04 12.94
N ALA A 409 30.83 42.57 11.82
CA ALA A 409 30.98 43.99 11.60
C ALA A 409 30.13 44.45 10.42
N THR A 410 29.54 45.63 10.54
CA THR A 410 28.77 46.24 9.45
C THR A 410 29.70 47.04 8.56
N ILE A 411 29.81 46.67 7.30
CA ILE A 411 30.66 47.36 6.33
C ILE A 411 29.78 48.22 5.43
N HIS A 412 30.09 49.46 5.27
CA HIS A 412 29.44 50.39 4.35
C HIS A 412 30.33 50.57 3.11
N THR A 413 29.74 50.42 1.92
CA THR A 413 30.41 50.75 0.67
C THR A 413 29.62 51.80 -0.08
N GLU A 414 30.35 52.71 -0.74
CA GLU A 414 29.79 53.72 -1.61
C GLU A 414 30.35 53.50 -3.02
N ILE A 415 29.47 53.53 -3.98
CA ILE A 415 29.80 53.36 -5.40
C ILE A 415 29.29 54.62 -6.10
N SER A 416 30.20 55.37 -6.69
CA SER A 416 29.86 56.62 -7.38
C SER A 416 30.31 56.52 -8.86
N PRO A 417 29.59 55.77 -9.70
CA PRO A 417 29.93 55.61 -11.10
C PRO A 417 29.69 56.94 -11.84
N ILE A 418 30.64 57.32 -12.69
CA ILE A 418 30.50 58.50 -13.54
C ILE A 418 29.64 58.17 -14.73
N VAL A 419 28.46 58.80 -14.84
CA VAL A 419 27.42 58.47 -15.85
C VAL A 419 27.49 59.35 -17.10
N GLY A 420 28.08 60.55 -16.97
CA GLY A 420 28.13 61.51 -18.05
C GLY A 420 27.68 62.92 -17.66
N THR A 421 26.71 63.47 -18.38
CA THR A 421 26.18 64.81 -18.09
C THR A 421 25.21 64.81 -16.91
N GLU A 422 25.02 65.97 -16.25
CA GLU A 422 24.08 66.12 -15.13
C GLU A 422 22.69 65.58 -15.46
N LYS A 423 22.15 65.88 -16.63
CA LYS A 423 20.86 65.41 -17.10
C LYS A 423 20.79 63.88 -17.22
N GLN A 424 21.85 63.24 -17.71
CA GLN A 424 21.93 61.77 -17.78
C GLN A 424 21.98 61.10 -16.41
N SER A 425 22.64 61.74 -15.46
CA SER A 425 22.68 61.29 -14.06
C SER A 425 21.33 61.43 -13.38
N GLU A 426 20.60 62.53 -13.61
CA GLU A 426 19.24 62.73 -13.10
C GLU A 426 18.25 61.69 -13.66
N ASP A 427 18.32 61.40 -14.97
CA ASP A 427 17.45 60.42 -15.63
C ASP A 427 17.73 59.02 -15.09
N LEU A 428 18.99 58.63 -14.86
CA LEU A 428 19.37 57.36 -14.25
C LEU A 428 18.85 57.23 -12.81
N VAL A 429 19.06 58.28 -11.98
CA VAL A 429 18.55 58.29 -10.60
C VAL A 429 17.03 58.14 -10.56
N ARG A 430 16.31 58.81 -11.48
CA ARG A 430 14.85 58.71 -11.57
C ARG A 430 14.42 57.30 -11.94
N SER A 431 15.12 56.63 -12.88
CA SER A 431 14.85 55.25 -13.26
C SER A 431 15.10 54.30 -12.09
N LEU A 432 16.24 54.41 -11.42
CA LEU A 432 16.57 53.56 -10.26
C LEU A 432 15.59 53.75 -9.10
N LEU A 433 15.12 54.97 -8.84
CA LEU A 433 14.12 55.24 -7.79
C LEU A 433 12.75 54.63 -8.16
N ALA A 434 12.39 54.65 -9.43
CA ALA A 434 11.18 54.01 -9.90
C ALA A 434 11.25 52.49 -9.73
N ASP A 435 12.36 51.87 -10.15
CA ASP A 435 12.60 50.42 -10.00
C ASP A 435 12.65 50.01 -8.50
N PHE A 436 13.22 50.82 -7.63
CA PHE A 436 13.26 50.61 -6.17
C PHE A 436 11.86 50.67 -5.54
N ALA A 437 10.97 51.55 -6.04
CA ALA A 437 9.62 51.67 -5.53
C ALA A 437 8.74 50.50 -5.94
N ASP A 438 8.98 49.93 -7.13
CA ASP A 438 8.18 48.79 -7.66
C ASP A 438 8.64 47.45 -7.09
N ASP A 439 9.93 47.16 -7.10
CA ASP A 439 10.49 45.90 -6.58
C ASP A 439 11.99 46.08 -6.21
N PRO A 440 12.32 46.21 -4.93
CA PRO A 440 13.70 46.38 -4.47
C PRO A 440 14.64 45.22 -4.86
N VAL A 441 14.10 44.01 -5.10
CA VAL A 441 14.91 42.84 -5.48
C VAL A 441 15.33 42.93 -6.95
N LYS A 442 14.47 43.45 -7.82
CA LYS A 442 14.82 43.66 -9.24
C LYS A 442 15.89 44.67 -9.44
N LEU A 443 15.98 45.69 -8.55
CA LEU A 443 17.01 46.71 -8.59
C LEU A 443 18.43 46.10 -8.57
N TRP A 444 18.64 45.03 -7.80
CA TRP A 444 19.92 44.33 -7.74
C TRP A 444 20.35 43.70 -9.07
N GLN A 445 19.40 43.38 -9.92
CA GLN A 445 19.63 42.77 -11.24
C GLN A 445 19.73 43.83 -12.35
N SER A 446 19.43 45.12 -12.05
CA SER A 446 19.52 46.17 -13.03
C SER A 446 20.96 46.33 -13.52
N ASN A 447 21.13 46.42 -14.85
CA ASN A 447 22.44 46.54 -15.46
C ASN A 447 22.88 48.00 -15.56
N ILE A 448 23.97 48.35 -14.87
CA ILE A 448 24.58 49.65 -14.91
C ILE A 448 26.00 49.52 -15.45
N PHE A 449 26.28 50.06 -16.63
CA PHE A 449 27.58 49.98 -17.30
C PHE A 449 28.11 48.56 -17.59
N GLY A 450 27.23 47.67 -17.95
CA GLY A 450 27.61 46.28 -18.33
C GLY A 450 27.80 45.33 -17.16
N LYS A 451 27.56 45.77 -15.93
CA LYS A 451 27.50 44.93 -14.72
C LYS A 451 26.20 45.16 -13.98
N SER A 452 25.74 44.14 -13.28
CA SER A 452 24.58 44.30 -12.40
C SER A 452 24.94 45.17 -11.18
N LEU A 453 23.95 45.88 -10.60
CA LEU A 453 24.15 46.67 -9.39
C LEU A 453 24.72 45.78 -8.25
N HIS A 454 24.24 44.53 -8.16
CA HIS A 454 24.75 43.55 -7.22
C HIS A 454 26.26 43.29 -7.40
N GLU A 455 26.73 43.09 -8.64
CA GLU A 455 28.17 42.88 -8.92
C GLU A 455 29.00 44.10 -8.56
N LEU A 456 28.54 45.32 -8.89
CA LEU A 456 29.24 46.54 -8.56
C LEU A 456 29.39 46.77 -7.06
N VAL A 457 28.29 46.53 -6.30
CA VAL A 457 28.32 46.62 -4.84
C VAL A 457 29.20 45.56 -4.24
N ASN A 458 29.13 44.35 -4.74
CA ASN A 458 29.96 43.21 -4.27
C ASN A 458 31.45 43.49 -4.53
N ASP A 459 31.81 43.95 -5.70
CA ASP A 459 33.20 44.36 -6.03
C ASP A 459 33.71 45.47 -5.06
N GLY A 460 32.87 46.46 -4.76
CA GLY A 460 33.17 47.53 -3.80
C GLY A 460 33.40 47.02 -2.39
N LEU A 461 32.54 46.10 -1.92
CA LEU A 461 32.69 45.47 -0.61
C LEU A 461 33.92 44.57 -0.53
N GLN A 462 34.14 43.72 -1.54
CA GLN A 462 35.31 42.85 -1.59
C GLN A 462 36.63 43.67 -1.58
N ASN A 463 36.69 44.74 -2.35
CA ASN A 463 37.85 45.61 -2.36
C ASN A 463 38.15 46.20 -0.95
N LYS A 464 37.14 46.66 -0.22
CA LYS A 464 37.33 47.17 1.15
C LYS A 464 37.77 46.07 2.12
N LEU A 465 37.18 44.87 2.02
CA LEU A 465 37.48 43.76 2.92
C LEU A 465 38.88 43.17 2.67
N LEU A 466 39.28 43.02 1.40
CA LEU A 466 40.59 42.45 1.02
C LEU A 466 41.75 43.41 1.27
N HIS A 467 41.50 44.71 1.24
CA HIS A 467 42.54 45.75 1.39
C HIS A 467 42.74 46.23 2.84
N ILE A 468 42.26 45.51 3.87
CA ILE A 468 42.68 45.79 5.26
C ILE A 468 44.17 45.53 5.38
N PRO A 469 45.00 46.58 5.71
CA PRO A 469 46.44 46.43 5.82
C PRO A 469 46.83 45.32 6.80
N GLN A 470 47.89 44.59 6.50
CA GLN A 470 48.36 43.50 7.37
C GLN A 470 48.74 44.02 8.76
N GLU A 471 49.29 45.25 8.83
CA GLU A 471 49.62 45.93 10.07
C GLU A 471 48.39 46.15 10.94
N ALA A 472 47.25 46.56 10.36
CA ALA A 472 46.00 46.74 11.08
C ALA A 472 45.44 45.41 11.63
N ARG A 473 45.56 44.33 10.86
CA ARG A 473 45.16 42.99 11.32
C ARG A 473 45.99 42.54 12.52
N THR A 474 47.32 42.69 12.43
CA THR A 474 48.22 42.31 13.52
C THR A 474 47.95 43.16 14.77
N GLN A 475 47.66 44.47 14.61
CA GLN A 475 47.38 45.35 15.70
C GLN A 475 46.05 45.02 16.41
N LEU A 476 45.04 44.62 15.64
CA LEU A 476 43.77 44.10 16.19
C LEU A 476 44.01 42.83 17.00
N GLN A 477 44.82 41.91 16.48
CA GLN A 477 45.14 40.64 17.14
C GLN A 477 45.89 40.91 18.47
N CYS A 478 46.97 41.72 18.45
CA CYS A 478 47.74 42.06 19.67
C CYS A 478 46.90 42.80 20.70
N THR A 479 45.97 43.65 20.26
CA THR A 479 45.05 44.33 21.17
C THR A 479 44.10 43.38 21.84
N LEU A 480 43.55 42.41 21.08
CA LEU A 480 42.66 41.39 21.59
C LEU A 480 43.37 40.47 22.60
N GLU A 481 44.58 39.99 22.27
CA GLU A 481 45.43 39.20 23.15
C GLU A 481 45.70 39.93 24.47
N ARG A 482 46.03 41.22 24.41
CA ARG A 482 46.25 42.03 25.60
C ARG A 482 45.01 42.19 26.47
N VAL A 483 43.88 42.43 25.84
CA VAL A 483 42.59 42.56 26.55
C VAL A 483 42.25 41.28 27.29
N ILE A 484 42.48 40.13 26.66
CA ILE A 484 42.16 38.82 27.25
C ILE A 484 43.15 38.46 28.36
N ASN A 485 44.44 38.61 28.13
CA ASN A 485 45.48 38.17 29.07
C ASN A 485 45.69 39.10 30.25
N GLU A 486 45.59 40.42 30.04
CA GLU A 486 45.84 41.42 31.07
C GLU A 486 44.56 41.92 31.76
N GLY A 487 43.38 41.58 31.28
CA GLY A 487 42.10 41.92 31.90
C GLY A 487 41.83 43.41 31.89
N CYS A 488 41.90 44.05 30.74
CA CYS A 488 41.64 45.55 30.62
C CYS A 488 40.19 45.87 30.97
N THR A 489 40.04 46.69 32.05
CA THR A 489 38.75 47.27 32.48
C THR A 489 38.52 48.66 31.96
N GLY A 490 39.37 49.18 31.06
CA GLY A 490 39.39 50.58 30.59
C GLY A 490 39.01 50.75 29.11
N LEU A 491 39.11 52.01 28.66
CA LEU A 491 38.85 52.38 27.26
C LEU A 491 39.93 51.77 26.36
N ILE A 492 39.51 50.98 25.40
CA ILE A 492 40.39 50.37 24.38
C ILE A 492 40.52 51.39 23.26
N CYS A 493 41.69 51.96 23.05
CA CYS A 493 41.98 52.79 21.89
C CYS A 493 42.85 52.01 20.92
N ILE A 494 42.32 51.72 19.74
CA ILE A 494 43.06 51.12 18.65
C ILE A 494 43.45 52.19 17.69
N LEU A 495 44.76 52.60 17.69
CA LEU A 495 45.32 53.46 16.69
C LEU A 495 45.74 52.63 15.47
N ILE A 496 45.05 52.83 14.36
CA ILE A 496 45.31 52.18 13.08
C ILE A 496 46.13 53.07 12.20
#